data_cfdca4e626d6766bd99a6b63c7f6873e
#
_entry.id   cfdca4e626d6766bd99a6b63c7f6873e
#
_cell.length_a   1.000
_cell.length_b   1.000
_cell.length_c   1.000
_cell.angle_alpha   90.00
_cell.angle_beta   90.00
_cell.angle_gamma   90.00
#
_symmetry.space_group_name_H-M   'P 1'
#
loop_
_entity.id
_entity.type
_entity.pdbx_description
1 polymer ?
#
loop_
_entity_poly.entity_id
_entity_poly.type
_entity_poly.pdbx_seq_one_letter_code
_entity_poly.pdbx_strand_id
1 'polypeptide(L)'
;MNRKKFSVIVFSLIAIIILISSYIYSQNTITKITNEVFNTIEEDEWRVDDYVLFPPSMKIILKYQISNPTKIPLKLQTDINFFAGDYEISHFVDNKTLLPREVTFLEIELSFDTEILEKIYGNIEGYDSFTMNGWFKVQSNIMFLPVESTINFNNNERIISFAFI
;
A
#
# COMPACT_ATOMS: atom_id res chain seq x y z
N MET A 1 32.81 -1.88 -45.47
CA MET A 1 32.08 -1.04 -44.43
C MET A 1 33.03 0.00 -43.89
N ASN A 2 32.69 1.29 -43.94
CA ASN A 2 33.55 2.39 -43.53
C ASN A 2 33.81 2.30 -41.99
N ARG A 3 35.08 2.33 -41.54
CA ARG A 3 35.49 2.18 -40.13
C ARG A 3 34.69 3.12 -39.19
N LYS A 4 34.37 4.35 -39.63
CA LYS A 4 33.54 5.29 -38.87
C LYS A 4 32.10 4.79 -38.64
N LYS A 5 31.46 4.18 -39.68
CA LYS A 5 30.09 3.62 -39.53
C LYS A 5 30.10 2.41 -38.61
N PHE A 6 31.13 1.56 -38.67
CA PHE A 6 31.24 0.41 -37.78
C PHE A 6 31.41 0.85 -36.30
N SER A 7 32.28 1.85 -36.04
CA SER A 7 32.47 2.39 -34.70
C SER A 7 31.15 2.96 -34.11
N VAL A 8 30.36 3.71 -34.89
CA VAL A 8 29.07 4.26 -34.43
C VAL A 8 28.11 3.15 -34.06
N ILE A 9 28.00 2.10 -34.89
CA ILE A 9 27.13 0.96 -34.60
C ILE A 9 27.52 0.26 -33.27
N VAL A 10 28.84 0.03 -33.08
CA VAL A 10 29.31 -0.62 -31.84
C VAL A 10 29.03 0.24 -30.62
N PHE A 11 29.28 1.55 -30.66
CA PHE A 11 28.97 2.46 -29.56
C PHE A 11 27.47 2.51 -29.25
N SER A 12 26.61 2.53 -30.30
CA SER A 12 25.17 2.50 -30.12
C SER A 12 24.70 1.22 -29.46
N LEU A 13 25.24 0.06 -29.85
CA LEU A 13 24.93 -1.23 -29.23
C LEU A 13 25.33 -1.27 -27.75
N ILE A 14 26.53 -0.78 -27.42
CA ILE A 14 27.01 -0.70 -26.04
C ILE A 14 26.09 0.20 -25.22
N ALA A 15 25.71 1.38 -25.73
CA ALA A 15 24.80 2.29 -25.05
C ALA A 15 23.42 1.66 -24.76
N ILE A 16 22.87 0.93 -25.75
CA ILE A 16 21.61 0.21 -25.59
C ILE A 16 21.72 -0.87 -24.50
N ILE A 17 22.81 -1.65 -24.49
CA ILE A 17 23.03 -2.69 -23.48
C ILE A 17 23.11 -2.06 -22.08
N ILE A 18 23.83 -0.93 -21.94
CA ILE A 18 23.93 -0.23 -20.66
C ILE A 18 22.55 0.26 -20.19
N LEU A 19 21.75 0.85 -21.08
CA LEU A 19 20.41 1.33 -20.76
C LEU A 19 19.49 0.19 -20.32
N ILE A 20 19.47 -0.92 -21.06
CA ILE A 20 18.67 -2.09 -20.70
C ILE A 20 19.10 -2.67 -19.35
N SER A 21 20.40 -2.83 -19.14
CA SER A 21 20.95 -3.35 -17.88
C SER A 21 20.62 -2.43 -16.70
N SER A 22 20.73 -1.12 -16.88
CA SER A 22 20.38 -0.13 -15.86
C SER A 22 18.88 -0.17 -15.55
N TYR A 23 18.03 -0.34 -16.54
CA TYR A 23 16.58 -0.46 -16.35
C TYR A 23 16.22 -1.73 -15.56
N ILE A 24 16.77 -2.90 -15.95
CA ILE A 24 16.54 -4.16 -15.25
C ILE A 24 17.00 -4.07 -13.80
N TYR A 25 18.19 -3.51 -13.57
CA TYR A 25 18.71 -3.31 -12.22
C TYR A 25 17.80 -2.41 -11.38
N SER A 26 17.34 -1.30 -11.97
CA SER A 26 16.46 -0.34 -11.29
C SER A 26 15.10 -0.95 -10.94
N GLN A 27 14.53 -1.76 -11.84
CA GLN A 27 13.28 -2.48 -11.60
C GLN A 27 13.42 -3.53 -10.48
N ASN A 28 14.47 -4.32 -10.49
CA ASN A 28 14.73 -5.30 -9.42
C ASN A 28 14.95 -4.60 -8.07
N THR A 29 15.63 -3.45 -8.08
CA THR A 29 15.89 -2.67 -6.88
C THR A 29 14.60 -2.09 -6.32
N ILE A 30 13.72 -1.49 -7.15
CA ILE A 30 12.44 -0.94 -6.65
C ILE A 30 11.52 -2.03 -6.12
N THR A 31 11.49 -3.20 -6.75
CA THR A 31 10.71 -4.34 -6.27
C THR A 31 11.17 -4.80 -4.88
N LYS A 32 12.49 -4.88 -4.66
CA LYS A 32 13.06 -5.21 -3.35
C LYS A 32 12.68 -4.15 -2.31
N ILE A 33 12.86 -2.87 -2.64
CA ILE A 33 12.50 -1.73 -1.78
C ILE A 33 11.01 -1.79 -1.42
N THR A 34 10.14 -2.06 -2.39
CA THR A 34 8.69 -2.15 -2.16
C THR A 34 8.35 -3.24 -1.14
N ASN A 35 8.98 -4.42 -1.26
CA ASN A 35 8.81 -5.49 -0.28
C ASN A 35 9.35 -5.10 1.11
N GLU A 36 10.50 -4.44 1.17
CA GLU A 36 11.07 -3.96 2.43
C GLU A 36 10.15 -2.95 3.10
N VAL A 37 9.63 -1.96 2.37
CA VAL A 37 8.66 -0.97 2.88
C VAL A 37 7.38 -1.65 3.34
N PHE A 38 6.82 -2.57 2.56
CA PHE A 38 5.62 -3.31 2.93
C PHE A 38 5.79 -4.09 4.23
N ASN A 39 6.96 -4.69 4.45
CA ASN A 39 7.27 -5.41 5.67
C ASN A 39 7.47 -4.52 6.91
N THR A 40 7.56 -3.18 6.73
CA THR A 40 7.60 -2.23 7.86
C THR A 40 6.23 -1.74 8.28
N ILE A 41 5.16 -2.16 7.60
CA ILE A 41 3.80 -1.75 7.95
C ILE A 41 3.39 -2.48 9.22
N GLU A 42 3.21 -1.72 10.27
CA GLU A 42 2.77 -2.20 11.59
C GLU A 42 1.56 -1.40 12.04
N GLU A 43 0.61 -2.08 12.68
CA GLU A 43 -0.49 -1.41 13.34
C GLU A 43 0.04 -0.69 14.58
N ASP A 44 -0.16 0.64 14.62
CA ASP A 44 0.27 1.49 15.73
C ASP A 44 -0.85 1.63 16.78
N GLU A 45 -2.03 2.00 16.31
CA GLU A 45 -3.18 2.26 17.17
C GLU A 45 -4.49 2.04 16.40
N TRP A 46 -5.51 1.61 17.11
CA TRP A 46 -6.90 1.73 16.66
C TRP A 46 -7.74 2.39 17.73
N ARG A 47 -8.72 3.18 17.33
CA ARG A 47 -9.63 3.86 18.28
C ARG A 47 -11.01 4.03 17.68
N VAL A 48 -12.02 4.01 18.56
CA VAL A 48 -13.36 4.48 18.19
C VAL A 48 -13.33 6.00 18.28
N ASP A 49 -13.59 6.66 17.15
CA ASP A 49 -13.56 8.12 17.06
C ASP A 49 -14.93 8.72 17.34
N ASP A 50 -16.00 8.05 16.85
CA ASP A 50 -17.37 8.47 17.06
C ASP A 50 -18.27 7.24 17.25
N TYR A 51 -19.28 7.40 18.11
CA TYR A 51 -20.28 6.38 18.36
C TYR A 51 -21.64 7.01 18.65
N VAL A 52 -22.64 6.74 17.83
CA VAL A 52 -24.02 7.21 17.98
C VAL A 52 -24.93 6.03 18.23
N LEU A 53 -25.80 6.11 19.24
CA LEU A 53 -26.73 5.04 19.61
C LEU A 53 -27.99 5.02 18.74
N PHE A 54 -28.49 6.20 18.34
CA PHE A 54 -29.73 6.32 17.56
C PHE A 54 -29.65 7.49 16.56
N PRO A 55 -29.67 7.17 15.22
CA PRO A 55 -29.52 5.83 14.64
C PRO A 55 -28.11 5.29 14.93
N PRO A 56 -27.92 3.96 15.06
CA PRO A 56 -26.63 3.41 15.40
C PRO A 56 -25.63 3.65 14.28
N SER A 57 -24.49 4.25 14.63
CA SER A 57 -23.35 4.43 13.72
C SER A 57 -22.06 4.41 14.52
N MET A 58 -20.99 3.99 13.90
CA MET A 58 -19.67 3.93 14.52
C MET A 58 -18.58 4.31 13.52
N LYS A 59 -17.60 5.05 13.98
CA LYS A 59 -16.41 5.40 13.22
C LYS A 59 -15.19 4.88 13.96
N ILE A 60 -14.36 4.12 13.25
CA ILE A 60 -13.11 3.59 13.77
C ILE A 60 -11.97 4.19 12.95
N ILE A 61 -10.94 4.63 13.62
CA ILE A 61 -9.68 5.06 13.00
C ILE A 61 -8.64 3.98 13.25
N LEU A 62 -8.09 3.45 12.17
CA LEU A 62 -6.93 2.57 12.17
C LEU A 62 -5.70 3.38 11.82
N LYS A 63 -4.67 3.32 12.63
CA LYS A 63 -3.40 4.00 12.41
C LYS A 63 -2.30 2.97 12.18
N TYR A 64 -1.69 3.03 11.02
CA TYR A 64 -0.56 2.18 10.64
C TYR A 64 0.70 3.01 10.57
N GLN A 65 1.76 2.47 11.16
CA GLN A 65 3.10 2.99 10.99
C GLN A 65 3.71 2.37 9.75
N ILE A 66 4.38 3.18 8.94
CA ILE A 66 5.17 2.75 7.78
C ILE A 66 6.50 3.47 7.76
N SER A 67 7.57 2.80 7.44
CA SER A 67 8.89 3.41 7.37
C SER A 67 9.54 3.26 5.99
N ASN A 68 10.40 4.23 5.66
CA ASN A 68 11.26 4.14 4.49
C ASN A 68 12.67 3.70 4.95
N PRO A 69 13.04 2.42 4.78
CA PRO A 69 14.35 1.92 5.21
C PRO A 69 15.50 2.41 4.33
N THR A 70 15.22 3.07 3.22
CA THR A 70 16.21 3.47 2.22
C THR A 70 16.80 4.86 2.47
N LYS A 71 17.75 5.22 1.62
CA LYS A 71 18.40 6.56 1.62
C LYS A 71 17.80 7.49 0.56
N ILE A 72 16.78 7.05 -0.17
CA ILE A 72 16.14 7.83 -1.24
C ILE A 72 14.68 8.09 -0.88
N PRO A 73 14.10 9.22 -1.29
CA PRO A 73 12.68 9.47 -1.11
C PRO A 73 11.86 8.52 -1.98
N LEU A 74 10.75 8.04 -1.43
CA LEU A 74 9.81 7.15 -2.09
C LEU A 74 8.45 7.83 -2.17
N LYS A 75 7.75 7.67 -3.28
CA LYS A 75 6.32 8.00 -3.37
C LYS A 75 5.53 6.73 -3.13
N LEU A 76 4.66 6.79 -2.15
CA LEU A 76 3.74 5.73 -1.80
C LEU A 76 2.37 6.08 -2.32
N GLN A 77 1.73 5.15 -2.99
CA GLN A 77 0.31 5.20 -3.35
C GLN A 77 -0.37 3.95 -2.82
N THR A 78 -1.52 4.12 -2.23
CA THR A 78 -2.34 3.04 -1.68
C THR A 78 -3.76 3.16 -2.19
N ASP A 79 -4.39 2.01 -2.40
CA ASP A 79 -5.80 1.90 -2.76
C ASP A 79 -6.31 0.60 -2.13
N ILE A 80 -7.11 0.74 -1.07
CA ILE A 80 -7.48 -0.37 -0.20
C ILE A 80 -8.98 -0.31 0.05
N ASN A 81 -9.67 -1.41 -0.25
CA ASN A 81 -11.07 -1.61 0.10
C ASN A 81 -11.16 -2.50 1.34
N PHE A 82 -12.00 -2.11 2.27
CA PHE A 82 -12.29 -2.83 3.50
C PHE A 82 -13.68 -3.42 3.43
N PHE A 83 -13.82 -4.68 3.81
CA PHE A 83 -15.09 -5.40 3.78
C PHE A 83 -15.38 -6.04 5.13
N ALA A 84 -16.67 -6.04 5.50
CA ALA A 84 -17.23 -6.89 6.54
C ALA A 84 -18.09 -7.95 5.85
N GLY A 85 -17.60 -9.18 5.76
CA GLY A 85 -18.16 -10.19 4.88
C GLY A 85 -18.17 -9.72 3.42
N ASP A 86 -19.35 -9.65 2.81
CA ASP A 86 -19.52 -9.20 1.42
C ASP A 86 -19.78 -7.68 1.30
N TYR A 87 -19.81 -6.94 2.41
CA TYR A 87 -20.12 -5.51 2.42
C TYR A 87 -18.86 -4.67 2.48
N GLU A 88 -18.71 -3.78 1.49
CA GLU A 88 -17.68 -2.74 1.54
C GLU A 88 -18.03 -1.70 2.59
N ILE A 89 -17.15 -1.54 3.58
CA ILE A 89 -17.32 -0.62 4.71
C ILE A 89 -16.49 0.65 4.56
N SER A 90 -15.43 0.59 3.77
CA SER A 90 -14.59 1.76 3.50
C SER A 90 -13.70 1.54 2.29
N HIS A 91 -13.39 2.64 1.62
CA HIS A 91 -12.40 2.70 0.55
C HIS A 91 -11.35 3.76 0.90
N PHE A 92 -10.11 3.34 1.05
CA PHE A 92 -8.99 4.21 1.41
C PHE A 92 -8.05 4.40 0.22
N VAL A 93 -7.87 5.65 -0.18
CA VAL A 93 -6.89 6.05 -1.20
C VAL A 93 -5.97 7.10 -0.61
N ASP A 94 -4.67 6.87 -0.66
CA ASP A 94 -3.69 7.82 -0.16
C ASP A 94 -2.47 7.92 -1.09
N ASN A 95 -1.79 9.07 -1.03
CA ASN A 95 -0.59 9.34 -1.81
C ASN A 95 0.38 10.16 -0.95
N LYS A 96 1.40 9.51 -0.45
CA LYS A 96 2.39 10.11 0.47
C LYS A 96 3.81 10.05 -0.08
N THR A 97 4.63 10.97 0.39
CA THR A 97 6.08 10.89 0.22
C THR A 97 6.69 10.36 1.50
N LEU A 98 7.38 9.24 1.40
CA LEU A 98 8.16 8.67 2.49
C LEU A 98 9.59 9.22 2.39
N LEU A 99 9.97 10.09 3.31
CA LEU A 99 11.32 10.61 3.36
C LEU A 99 12.31 9.54 3.84
N PRO A 100 13.59 9.63 3.45
CA PRO A 100 14.58 8.64 3.81
C PRO A 100 14.69 8.45 5.32
N ARG A 101 14.56 7.21 5.79
CA ARG A 101 14.68 6.80 7.19
C ARG A 101 13.65 7.43 8.14
N GLU A 102 12.58 7.99 7.60
CA GLU A 102 11.47 8.49 8.39
C GLU A 102 10.38 7.45 8.56
N VAL A 103 9.66 7.62 9.66
CA VAL A 103 8.41 6.92 9.95
C VAL A 103 7.26 7.84 9.59
N THR A 104 6.30 7.31 8.87
CA THR A 104 5.09 8.01 8.45
C THR A 104 3.88 7.22 8.92
N PHE A 105 2.77 7.89 9.18
CA PHE A 105 1.53 7.25 9.58
C PHE A 105 0.49 7.31 8.46
N LEU A 106 -0.22 6.19 8.28
CA LEU A 106 -1.42 6.08 7.48
C LEU A 106 -2.60 6.01 8.45
N GLU A 107 -3.54 6.94 8.33
CA GLU A 107 -4.79 6.92 9.11
C GLU A 107 -5.92 6.53 8.19
N ILE A 108 -6.59 5.43 8.52
CA ILE A 108 -7.67 4.85 7.75
C ILE A 108 -8.94 4.96 8.56
N GLU A 109 -9.95 5.62 8.01
CA GLU A 109 -11.25 5.75 8.63
C GLU A 109 -12.18 4.65 8.12
N LEU A 110 -12.71 3.86 9.03
CA LEU A 110 -13.77 2.89 8.77
C LEU A 110 -15.07 3.44 9.34
N SER A 111 -16.08 3.62 8.47
CA SER A 111 -17.38 4.15 8.85
C SER A 111 -18.43 3.07 8.76
N PHE A 112 -19.10 2.81 9.87
CA PHE A 112 -20.19 1.85 9.98
C PHE A 112 -21.49 2.61 10.21
N ASP A 113 -22.34 2.66 9.22
CA ASP A 113 -23.68 3.19 9.34
C ASP A 113 -24.66 2.16 9.90
N THR A 114 -25.91 2.58 10.13
CA THR A 114 -26.97 1.73 10.66
C THR A 114 -27.17 0.48 9.82
N GLU A 115 -27.15 0.60 8.49
CA GLU A 115 -27.42 -0.52 7.57
C GLU A 115 -26.32 -1.58 7.66
N ILE A 116 -25.06 -1.14 7.70
CA ILE A 116 -23.89 -2.01 7.85
C ILE A 116 -23.92 -2.68 9.22
N LEU A 117 -24.18 -1.91 10.29
CA LEU A 117 -24.24 -2.45 11.64
C LEU A 117 -25.39 -3.47 11.82
N GLU A 118 -26.58 -3.21 11.27
CA GLU A 118 -27.69 -4.17 11.29
C GLU A 118 -27.33 -5.48 10.56
N LYS A 119 -26.63 -5.39 9.43
CA LYS A 119 -26.18 -6.58 8.69
C LYS A 119 -25.11 -7.36 9.45
N ILE A 120 -24.17 -6.68 10.10
CA ILE A 120 -23.13 -7.32 10.91
C ILE A 120 -23.73 -7.99 12.15
N TYR A 121 -24.60 -7.29 12.89
CA TYR A 121 -25.24 -7.83 14.10
C TYR A 121 -26.39 -8.79 13.82
N GLY A 122 -27.07 -8.67 12.69
CA GLY A 122 -28.18 -9.56 12.29
C GLY A 122 -27.72 -10.98 11.91
N ASN A 123 -26.49 -11.14 11.51
CA ASN A 123 -25.86 -12.45 11.28
C ASN A 123 -25.12 -12.90 12.54
N ILE A 124 -25.84 -13.60 13.41
CA ILE A 124 -25.38 -14.07 14.75
C ILE A 124 -24.15 -15.02 14.70
N GLU A 125 -23.76 -15.50 13.53
CA GLU A 125 -22.56 -16.30 13.33
C GLU A 125 -21.37 -15.39 12.92
N GLY A 126 -20.93 -14.56 13.86
CA GLY A 126 -19.57 -14.07 13.99
C GLY A 126 -18.92 -13.44 12.76
N TYR A 127 -19.23 -12.17 12.46
CA TYR A 127 -18.28 -11.35 11.69
C TYR A 127 -17.18 -10.85 12.64
N ASP A 128 -16.28 -11.76 13.03
CA ASP A 128 -15.11 -11.42 13.84
C ASP A 128 -13.93 -10.97 12.95
N SER A 129 -14.11 -10.95 11.62
CA SER A 129 -13.04 -10.67 10.69
C SER A 129 -13.41 -9.62 9.64
N PHE A 130 -12.49 -8.72 9.39
CA PHE A 130 -12.53 -7.81 8.25
C PHE A 130 -11.55 -8.28 7.20
N THR A 131 -11.94 -8.21 5.94
CA THR A 131 -11.04 -8.49 4.83
C THR A 131 -10.60 -7.19 4.16
N MET A 132 -9.37 -7.16 3.68
CA MET A 132 -8.80 -6.04 2.95
C MET A 132 -8.34 -6.50 1.58
N ASN A 133 -8.78 -5.79 0.55
CA ASN A 133 -8.33 -6.01 -0.82
C ASN A 133 -7.76 -4.70 -1.37
N GLY A 134 -6.67 -4.78 -2.08
CA GLY A 134 -6.13 -3.56 -2.66
C GLY A 134 -4.73 -3.72 -3.20
N TRP A 135 -4.09 -2.58 -3.37
CA TRP A 135 -2.72 -2.53 -3.81
C TRP A 135 -1.93 -1.41 -3.12
N PHE A 136 -0.64 -1.62 -3.13
CA PHE A 136 0.36 -0.76 -2.55
C PHE A 136 1.47 -0.55 -3.57
N LYS A 137 1.67 0.68 -4.01
CA LYS A 137 2.64 1.03 -5.05
C LYS A 137 3.72 1.94 -4.50
N VAL A 138 4.96 1.61 -4.77
CA VAL A 138 6.12 2.44 -4.46
C VAL A 138 6.77 2.90 -5.76
N GLN A 139 7.04 4.19 -5.84
CA GLN A 139 7.70 4.83 -6.98
C GLN A 139 8.93 5.59 -6.50
N SER A 140 9.99 5.56 -7.29
CA SER A 140 11.18 6.37 -7.06
C SER A 140 12.00 6.55 -8.34
N ASN A 141 13.04 7.38 -8.26
CA ASN A 141 14.06 7.49 -9.30
C ASN A 141 15.30 6.72 -8.86
N ILE A 142 15.64 5.65 -9.57
CA ILE A 142 16.85 4.85 -9.35
C ILE A 142 17.75 4.98 -10.57
N MET A 143 19.00 5.40 -10.37
CA MET A 143 19.94 5.67 -11.48
C MET A 143 19.33 6.62 -12.54
N PHE A 144 18.61 7.66 -12.09
CA PHE A 144 17.87 8.63 -12.92
C PHE A 144 16.71 8.06 -13.73
N LEU A 145 16.37 6.80 -13.57
CA LEU A 145 15.25 6.16 -14.22
C LEU A 145 14.03 6.16 -13.27
N PRO A 146 12.87 6.66 -13.72
CA PRO A 146 11.63 6.50 -12.96
C PRO A 146 11.22 5.03 -12.98
N VAL A 147 11.04 4.46 -11.81
CA VAL A 147 10.64 3.06 -11.63
C VAL A 147 9.57 2.93 -10.58
N GLU A 148 8.73 1.93 -10.73
CA GLU A 148 7.66 1.63 -9.79
C GLU A 148 7.52 0.13 -9.58
N SER A 149 6.98 -0.23 -8.42
CA SER A 149 6.61 -1.61 -8.11
C SER A 149 5.33 -1.62 -7.30
N THR A 150 4.49 -2.62 -7.53
CA THR A 150 3.18 -2.76 -6.90
C THR A 150 3.07 -4.12 -6.22
N ILE A 151 2.55 -4.12 -5.01
CA ILE A 151 2.11 -5.33 -4.31
C ILE A 151 0.58 -5.30 -4.29
N ASN A 152 -0.03 -6.37 -4.80
CA ASN A 152 -1.46 -6.59 -4.66
C ASN A 152 -1.70 -7.56 -3.51
N PHE A 153 -2.73 -7.29 -2.72
CA PHE A 153 -3.17 -8.19 -1.65
C PHE A 153 -4.67 -8.38 -1.75
N ASN A 154 -5.11 -9.63 -1.60
CA ASN A 154 -6.51 -10.01 -1.61
C ASN A 154 -6.75 -10.90 -0.39
N ASN A 155 -7.89 -10.69 0.28
CA ASN A 155 -8.36 -11.50 1.41
C ASN A 155 -7.34 -11.65 2.54
N ASN A 156 -6.62 -10.58 2.88
CA ASN A 156 -5.89 -10.57 4.13
C ASN A 156 -6.92 -10.45 5.26
N GLU A 157 -7.33 -11.60 5.79
CA GLU A 157 -8.15 -11.66 7.00
C GLU A 157 -7.33 -11.08 8.15
N ARG A 158 -7.74 -9.93 8.67
CA ARG A 158 -7.34 -9.46 9.99
C ARG A 158 -8.51 -9.68 10.93
N ILE A 159 -8.29 -10.55 11.90
CA ILE A 159 -9.23 -10.74 12.99
C ILE A 159 -9.10 -9.52 13.89
N ILE A 160 -10.04 -8.58 13.79
CA ILE A 160 -10.23 -7.56 14.80
C ILE A 160 -11.26 -8.14 15.76
N SER A 161 -10.81 -8.80 16.81
CA SER A 161 -11.72 -9.25 17.86
C SER A 161 -12.22 -8.02 18.62
N PHE A 162 -13.42 -7.59 18.32
CA PHE A 162 -14.15 -6.67 19.20
C PHE A 162 -14.57 -7.45 20.43
N ALA A 163 -13.75 -7.45 21.47
CA ALA A 163 -14.23 -7.77 22.80
C ALA A 163 -15.12 -6.60 23.22
N PHE A 164 -16.39 -6.66 22.93
CA PHE A 164 -17.36 -5.79 23.57
C PHE A 164 -17.44 -6.18 25.04
N ILE A 165 -16.97 -5.29 25.90
CA ILE A 165 -17.21 -5.32 27.34
C ILE A 165 -18.64 -4.84 27.60
#